data_08f94a28e744b38e7baa7cd5d1338375
#
_entry.id   08f94a28e744b38e7baa7cd5d1338375
#
_cell.length_a   1.000
_cell.length_b   1.000
_cell.length_c   1.000
_cell.angle_alpha   90.00
_cell.angle_beta   90.00
_cell.angle_gamma   90.00
#
_symmetry.space_group_name_H-M   'P 1'
#
loop_
_entity.id
_entity.type
_entity.pdbx_description
1 polymer ?
#
loop_
_entity_poly.entity_id
_entity_poly.type
_entity_poly.pdbx_seq_one_letter_code
_entity_poly.pdbx_strand_id
1 'polypeptide(L)'
;MGVEVGYCIYLPPQYEVAKKKRFPVVYYLHGGRPGSEIKSVKLVPWIHAAMEEGRVAPAIYVFPNGGPVSHYNMDKKSQMGEDVFIKELIPHVDATYRTIAQREGRGLEGFSQGGRGTARIMFRHPHLFISVAPGGGGHATEKRISEEGGRESDKL
;
A
#
# COMPACT_ATOMS: atom_id res chain seq x y z
N MET A 1 -17.16 9.65 3.24
CA MET A 1 -17.02 9.48 4.69
C MET A 1 -16.71 10.77 5.47
N GLY A 2 -16.50 11.91 4.83
CA GLY A 2 -16.34 13.22 5.49
C GLY A 2 -15.12 13.37 6.43
N VAL A 3 -14.15 12.47 6.36
CA VAL A 3 -12.88 12.56 7.10
C VAL A 3 -11.76 12.61 6.08
N GLU A 4 -10.93 13.64 6.14
CA GLU A 4 -9.73 13.72 5.32
C GLU A 4 -8.69 12.72 5.81
N VAL A 5 -8.13 11.93 4.88
CA VAL A 5 -7.08 10.97 5.15
C VAL A 5 -5.85 11.35 4.33
N GLY A 6 -4.75 11.67 5.03
CA GLY A 6 -3.50 12.08 4.41
C GLY A 6 -2.73 10.91 3.80
N TYR A 7 -1.89 11.22 2.83
CA TYR A 7 -0.83 10.34 2.35
C TYR A 7 0.42 11.17 1.99
N CYS A 8 1.59 10.54 2.09
CA CYS A 8 2.81 11.08 1.51
C CYS A 8 3.13 10.34 0.22
N ILE A 9 3.75 11.04 -0.73
CA ILE A 9 4.18 10.47 -2.00
C ILE A 9 5.64 10.80 -2.28
N TYR A 10 6.39 9.82 -2.75
CA TYR A 10 7.71 9.99 -3.33
C TYR A 10 7.63 9.76 -4.84
N LEU A 11 8.12 10.72 -5.59
CA LEU A 11 8.26 10.64 -7.05
C LEU A 11 9.73 10.40 -7.41
N PRO A 12 10.06 9.42 -8.25
CA PRO A 12 11.44 9.16 -8.62
C PRO A 12 12.02 10.32 -9.44
N PRO A 13 13.35 10.56 -9.43
CA PRO A 13 13.98 11.65 -10.17
C PRO A 13 13.58 11.70 -11.65
N GLN A 14 13.40 10.53 -12.26
CA GLN A 14 12.98 10.40 -13.66
C GLN A 14 11.55 10.90 -13.92
N TYR A 15 10.74 11.10 -12.87
CA TYR A 15 9.37 11.59 -13.01
C TYR A 15 9.34 13.00 -13.62
N GLU A 16 10.25 13.88 -13.25
CA GLU A 16 10.27 15.24 -13.78
C GLU A 16 10.78 15.33 -15.21
N VAL A 17 11.76 14.51 -15.58
CA VAL A 17 12.38 14.56 -16.91
C VAL A 17 11.61 13.74 -17.96
N ALA A 18 11.04 12.61 -17.58
CA ALA A 18 10.32 11.71 -18.49
C ALA A 18 8.80 12.01 -18.49
N LYS A 19 8.39 13.17 -18.98
CA LYS A 19 7.02 13.69 -18.90
C LYS A 19 5.93 12.77 -19.47
N LYS A 20 6.25 11.92 -20.44
CA LYS A 20 5.30 10.98 -21.07
C LYS A 20 5.33 9.58 -20.46
N LYS A 21 6.32 9.29 -19.60
CA LYS A 21 6.48 7.97 -19.00
C LYS A 21 5.49 7.77 -17.83
N ARG A 22 4.90 6.59 -17.76
CA ARG A 22 4.17 6.10 -16.58
C ARG A 22 5.08 5.21 -15.75
N PHE A 23 4.86 5.20 -14.45
CA PHE A 23 5.71 4.51 -13.48
C PHE A 23 4.92 3.47 -12.71
N PRO A 24 5.54 2.35 -12.32
CA PRO A 24 4.98 1.48 -11.29
C PRO A 24 4.74 2.27 -10.01
N VAL A 25 3.76 1.87 -9.23
CA VAL A 25 3.48 2.44 -7.92
C VAL A 25 3.56 1.38 -6.85
N VAL A 26 4.26 1.67 -5.76
CA VAL A 26 4.34 0.84 -4.56
C VAL A 26 3.62 1.57 -3.43
N TYR A 27 2.64 0.91 -2.85
CA TYR A 27 1.96 1.37 -1.64
C TYR A 27 2.63 0.73 -0.43
N TYR A 28 3.15 1.54 0.49
CA TYR A 28 3.83 1.06 1.68
C TYR A 28 3.01 1.32 2.93
N LEU A 29 2.47 0.27 3.51
CA LEU A 29 1.62 0.34 4.71
C LEU A 29 2.47 0.41 5.99
N HIS A 30 2.28 1.50 6.76
CA HIS A 30 3.05 1.73 8.00
C HIS A 30 2.71 0.73 9.10
N GLY A 31 3.64 0.53 10.03
CA GLY A 31 3.42 -0.21 11.27
C GLY A 31 2.92 0.65 12.42
N GLY A 32 2.39 -0.01 13.44
CA GLY A 32 1.94 0.63 14.68
C GLY A 32 0.62 1.40 14.58
N ARG A 33 0.11 1.82 15.72
CA ARG A 33 -1.09 2.65 15.91
C ARG A 33 -0.74 3.84 16.80
N PRO A 34 -1.41 5.01 16.64
CA PRO A 34 -2.31 5.39 15.54
C PRO A 34 -1.58 5.49 14.18
N GLY A 35 -2.34 5.55 13.09
CA GLY A 35 -1.81 5.73 11.75
C GLY A 35 -1.15 7.10 11.56
N SER A 36 -0.14 7.14 10.69
CA SER A 36 0.43 8.39 10.21
C SER A 36 1.20 8.10 8.92
N GLU A 37 0.93 8.88 7.88
CA GLU A 37 1.57 8.83 6.57
C GLU A 37 3.09 9.07 6.66
N ILE A 38 3.53 9.87 7.64
CA ILE A 38 4.96 10.21 7.79
C ILE A 38 5.81 9.10 8.41
N LYS A 39 5.19 8.09 9.04
CA LYS A 39 5.94 7.04 9.77
C LYS A 39 6.96 6.30 8.91
N SER A 40 6.64 6.06 7.66
CA SER A 40 7.49 5.31 6.74
C SER A 40 8.26 6.18 5.75
N VAL A 41 8.07 7.49 5.76
CA VAL A 41 8.80 8.45 4.90
C VAL A 41 10.31 8.39 5.13
N LYS A 42 10.75 8.01 6.32
CA LYS A 42 12.18 7.76 6.64
C LYS A 42 12.85 6.69 5.76
N LEU A 43 12.08 5.87 5.04
CA LEU A 43 12.60 4.90 4.08
C LEU A 43 12.99 5.54 2.74
N VAL A 44 12.49 6.74 2.44
CA VAL A 44 12.71 7.42 1.15
C VAL A 44 14.19 7.56 0.78
N PRO A 45 15.12 7.95 1.68
CA PRO A 45 16.55 8.03 1.32
C PRO A 45 17.10 6.70 0.81
N TRP A 46 16.71 5.57 1.41
CA TRP A 46 17.15 4.23 1.00
C TRP A 46 16.52 3.80 -0.33
N ILE A 47 15.24 4.10 -0.51
CA ILE A 47 14.51 3.86 -1.77
C ILE A 47 15.14 4.66 -2.90
N HIS A 48 15.42 5.94 -2.65
CA HIS A 48 16.06 6.84 -3.61
C HIS A 48 17.45 6.32 -4.01
N ALA A 49 18.30 6.01 -3.04
CA ALA A 49 19.64 5.47 -3.30
C ALA A 49 19.60 4.17 -4.11
N ALA A 50 18.66 3.27 -3.79
CA ALA A 50 18.49 2.02 -4.53
C ALA A 50 18.10 2.24 -6.00
N MET A 51 17.32 3.29 -6.30
CA MET A 51 16.96 3.66 -7.68
C MET A 51 18.13 4.34 -8.40
N GLU A 52 18.85 5.23 -7.73
CA GLU A 52 20.03 5.90 -8.30
C GLU A 52 21.15 4.91 -8.64
N GLU A 53 21.36 3.91 -7.80
CA GLU A 53 22.32 2.83 -8.01
C GLU A 53 21.84 1.76 -9.01
N GLY A 54 20.63 1.89 -9.56
CA GLY A 54 20.05 0.94 -10.52
C GLY A 54 19.68 -0.43 -9.92
N ARG A 55 19.65 -0.56 -8.57
CA ARG A 55 19.27 -1.81 -7.90
C ARG A 55 17.77 -2.08 -7.99
N VAL A 56 16.96 -1.04 -8.11
CA VAL A 56 15.53 -1.12 -8.36
C VAL A 56 15.12 -0.16 -9.47
N ALA A 57 14.10 -0.53 -10.23
CA ALA A 57 13.56 0.33 -11.27
C ALA A 57 12.87 1.57 -10.67
N PRO A 58 12.88 2.73 -11.36
CA PRO A 58 12.15 3.91 -10.91
C PRO A 58 10.67 3.64 -10.70
N ALA A 59 10.17 3.90 -9.49
CA ALA A 59 8.79 3.70 -9.07
C ALA A 59 8.31 4.86 -8.19
N ILE A 60 7.02 5.13 -8.23
CA ILE A 60 6.33 6.01 -7.29
C ILE A 60 6.13 5.24 -5.98
N TYR A 61 6.40 5.86 -4.83
CA TYR A 61 6.04 5.29 -3.53
C TYR A 61 4.96 6.14 -2.86
N VAL A 62 3.93 5.47 -2.39
CA VAL A 62 2.81 6.09 -1.65
C VAL A 62 2.77 5.53 -0.24
N PHE A 63 2.76 6.43 0.73
CA PHE A 63 2.70 6.11 2.15
C PHE A 63 1.35 6.55 2.70
N PRO A 64 0.35 5.66 2.75
CA PRO A 64 -0.98 6.03 3.23
C PRO A 64 -1.04 6.14 4.74
N ASN A 65 -1.92 7.01 5.23
CA ASN A 65 -2.33 7.02 6.63
C ASN A 65 -3.38 5.92 6.85
N GLY A 66 -3.08 4.95 7.69
CA GLY A 66 -3.99 3.86 8.01
C GLY A 66 -5.06 4.21 9.04
N GLY A 67 -5.09 5.46 9.53
CA GLY A 67 -6.04 5.88 10.55
C GLY A 67 -5.86 5.19 11.91
N PRO A 68 -6.87 5.26 12.79
CA PRO A 68 -6.76 4.76 14.16
C PRO A 68 -6.68 3.23 14.25
N VAL A 69 -7.18 2.52 13.24
CA VAL A 69 -7.23 1.04 13.21
C VAL A 69 -6.28 0.42 12.19
N SER A 70 -5.42 1.25 11.60
CA SER A 70 -4.55 0.84 10.52
C SER A 70 -5.35 0.51 9.23
N HIS A 71 -4.90 -0.44 8.43
CA HIS A 71 -5.36 -0.71 7.07
C HIS A 71 -6.51 -1.73 7.00
N TYR A 72 -7.39 -1.75 8.01
CA TYR A 72 -8.51 -2.68 8.11
C TYR A 72 -9.85 -1.98 8.09
N ASN A 73 -10.87 -2.66 7.62
CA ASN A 73 -12.24 -2.32 7.95
C ASN A 73 -12.59 -2.96 9.29
N MET A 74 -13.22 -2.19 10.16
CA MET A 74 -13.83 -2.67 11.40
C MET A 74 -15.34 -2.42 11.34
N ASP A 75 -16.11 -3.09 12.22
CA ASP A 75 -17.58 -3.06 12.23
C ASP A 75 -18.22 -1.68 12.44
N LYS A 76 -17.40 -0.67 12.74
CA LYS A 76 -17.85 0.72 12.89
C LYS A 76 -17.60 1.49 11.61
N LYS A 77 -18.63 2.16 11.08
CA LYS A 77 -18.56 2.98 9.84
C LYS A 77 -17.43 4.02 9.79
N SER A 78 -16.91 4.45 10.94
CA SER A 78 -15.78 5.39 11.03
C SER A 78 -14.38 4.75 10.89
N GLN A 79 -14.30 3.44 10.67
CA GLN A 79 -13.05 2.69 10.72
C GLN A 79 -12.91 1.79 9.48
N MET A 80 -12.96 2.42 8.30
CA MET A 80 -12.96 1.74 7.00
C MET A 80 -11.63 1.91 6.27
N GLY A 81 -10.51 1.63 6.96
CA GLY A 81 -9.17 1.86 6.43
C GLY A 81 -8.86 1.10 5.14
N GLU A 82 -9.35 -0.13 4.99
CA GLU A 82 -9.20 -0.91 3.75
C GLU A 82 -9.99 -0.29 2.61
N ASP A 83 -11.25 0.08 2.85
CA ASP A 83 -12.11 0.69 1.83
C ASP A 83 -11.57 2.05 1.36
N VAL A 84 -11.10 2.88 2.28
CA VAL A 84 -10.45 4.15 1.94
C VAL A 84 -9.23 3.90 1.06
N PHE A 85 -8.39 2.94 1.42
CA PHE A 85 -7.20 2.61 0.63
C PHE A 85 -7.56 2.09 -0.77
N ILE A 86 -8.45 1.10 -0.86
CA ILE A 86 -8.78 0.42 -2.12
C ILE A 86 -9.69 1.26 -3.02
N LYS A 87 -10.73 1.88 -2.44
CA LYS A 87 -11.80 2.52 -3.23
C LYS A 87 -11.59 4.01 -3.45
N GLU A 88 -10.77 4.66 -2.62
CA GLU A 88 -10.54 6.11 -2.69
C GLU A 88 -9.09 6.45 -3.04
N LEU A 89 -8.10 5.96 -2.27
CA LEU A 89 -6.71 6.35 -2.47
C LEU A 89 -6.10 5.82 -3.77
N ILE A 90 -6.26 4.54 -4.08
CA ILE A 90 -5.71 3.97 -5.33
C ILE A 90 -6.27 4.69 -6.56
N PRO A 91 -7.60 4.87 -6.72
CA PRO A 91 -8.14 5.63 -7.85
C PRO A 91 -7.68 7.10 -7.88
N HIS A 92 -7.57 7.75 -6.72
CA HIS A 92 -7.08 9.12 -6.63
C HIS A 92 -5.62 9.24 -7.12
N VAL A 93 -4.74 8.34 -6.67
CA VAL A 93 -3.33 8.31 -7.08
C VAL A 93 -3.21 8.06 -8.59
N ASP A 94 -3.98 7.13 -9.13
CA ASP A 94 -3.97 6.81 -10.56
C ASP A 94 -4.49 7.97 -11.42
N ALA A 95 -5.46 8.74 -10.92
CA ALA A 95 -5.99 9.91 -11.61
C ALA A 95 -5.06 11.13 -11.52
N THR A 96 -4.27 11.24 -10.44
CA THR A 96 -3.44 12.42 -10.17
C THR A 96 -2.03 12.29 -10.69
N TYR A 97 -1.46 11.08 -10.68
CA TYR A 97 -0.06 10.82 -11.03
C TYR A 97 0.07 9.90 -12.23
N ARG A 98 1.23 9.91 -12.86
CA ARG A 98 1.53 9.08 -14.03
C ARG A 98 1.89 7.65 -13.60
N THR A 99 0.93 6.95 -13.01
CA THR A 99 1.05 5.54 -12.65
C THR A 99 0.75 4.62 -13.84
N ILE A 100 1.28 3.39 -13.79
CA ILE A 100 0.78 2.27 -14.58
C ILE A 100 -0.45 1.74 -13.83
N ALA A 101 -1.64 2.29 -14.17
CA ALA A 101 -2.90 2.13 -13.44
C ALA A 101 -3.57 0.76 -13.64
N GLN A 102 -2.79 -0.31 -13.54
CA GLN A 102 -3.23 -1.69 -13.68
C GLN A 102 -2.45 -2.60 -12.74
N ARG A 103 -2.89 -3.85 -12.56
CA ARG A 103 -2.29 -4.82 -11.65
C ARG A 103 -0.76 -4.94 -11.81
N GLU A 104 -0.30 -5.02 -13.05
CA GLU A 104 1.11 -5.20 -13.42
C GLU A 104 2.00 -4.02 -13.02
N GLY A 105 1.40 -2.86 -12.78
CA GLY A 105 2.08 -1.65 -12.32
C GLY A 105 1.99 -1.41 -10.82
N ARG A 106 1.33 -2.28 -10.02
CA ARG A 106 1.14 -2.03 -8.59
C ARG A 106 1.86 -3.03 -7.71
N GLY A 107 2.63 -2.51 -6.75
CA GLY A 107 3.21 -3.23 -5.62
C GLY A 107 2.54 -2.84 -4.30
N LEU A 108 2.53 -3.76 -3.35
CA LEU A 108 2.03 -3.54 -2.00
C LEU A 108 3.06 -4.06 -1.00
N GLU A 109 3.51 -3.18 -0.12
CA GLU A 109 4.47 -3.50 0.92
C GLU A 109 3.95 -3.03 2.28
N GLY A 110 4.49 -3.58 3.35
CA GLY A 110 4.20 -3.08 4.68
C GLY A 110 4.98 -3.78 5.75
N PHE A 111 5.11 -3.12 6.91
CA PHE A 111 5.86 -3.67 8.03
C PHE A 111 5.00 -3.75 9.30
N SER A 112 5.22 -4.78 10.12
CA SER A 112 4.51 -5.01 11.38
C SER A 112 2.99 -5.04 11.17
N GLN A 113 2.24 -4.09 11.68
CA GLN A 113 0.79 -3.98 11.45
C GLN A 113 0.46 -3.71 9.97
N GLY A 114 1.30 -2.93 9.27
CA GLY A 114 1.21 -2.77 7.82
C GLY A 114 1.47 -4.08 7.07
N GLY A 115 2.37 -4.94 7.57
CA GLY A 115 2.59 -6.28 7.02
C GLY A 115 1.37 -7.18 7.13
N ARG A 116 0.63 -7.10 8.25
CA ARG A 116 -0.68 -7.79 8.37
C ARG A 116 -1.70 -7.24 7.38
N GLY A 117 -1.77 -5.91 7.25
CA GLY A 117 -2.64 -5.27 6.27
C GLY A 117 -2.32 -5.71 4.85
N THR A 118 -1.03 -5.75 4.51
CA THR A 118 -0.53 -6.23 3.22
C THR A 118 -0.96 -7.67 2.95
N ALA A 119 -0.74 -8.59 3.88
CA ALA A 119 -1.15 -9.98 3.74
C ALA A 119 -2.68 -10.11 3.57
N ARG A 120 -3.46 -9.40 4.37
CA ARG A 120 -4.92 -9.41 4.25
C ARG A 120 -5.40 -8.89 2.90
N ILE A 121 -4.89 -7.74 2.47
CA ILE A 121 -5.28 -7.11 1.20
C ILE A 121 -4.90 -8.01 0.02
N MET A 122 -3.75 -8.67 0.06
CA MET A 122 -3.31 -9.61 -0.98
C MET A 122 -4.35 -10.72 -1.24
N PHE A 123 -4.90 -11.31 -0.18
CA PHE A 123 -5.91 -12.37 -0.32
C PHE A 123 -7.29 -11.83 -0.72
N ARG A 124 -7.66 -10.65 -0.26
CA ARG A 124 -8.96 -10.06 -0.55
C ARG A 124 -9.05 -9.37 -1.90
N HIS A 125 -7.91 -8.88 -2.42
CA HIS A 125 -7.83 -8.10 -3.65
C HIS A 125 -6.67 -8.57 -4.55
N PRO A 126 -6.59 -9.88 -4.90
CA PRO A 126 -5.46 -10.44 -5.66
C PRO A 126 -5.32 -9.84 -7.06
N HIS A 127 -6.42 -9.26 -7.58
CA HIS A 127 -6.46 -8.62 -8.89
C HIS A 127 -5.83 -7.23 -8.94
N LEU A 128 -5.48 -6.63 -7.79
CA LEU A 128 -4.97 -5.25 -7.74
C LEU A 128 -3.45 -5.14 -7.78
N PHE A 129 -2.71 -6.15 -7.31
CA PHE A 129 -1.27 -6.07 -7.10
C PHE A 129 -0.55 -7.24 -7.75
N ILE A 130 0.56 -6.96 -8.46
CA ILE A 130 1.44 -7.99 -9.04
C ILE A 130 2.48 -8.47 -8.03
N SER A 131 2.92 -7.58 -7.15
CA SER A 131 3.96 -7.85 -6.15
C SER A 131 3.47 -7.47 -4.76
N VAL A 132 3.71 -8.35 -3.79
CA VAL A 132 3.27 -8.15 -2.42
C VAL A 132 4.36 -8.59 -1.45
N ALA A 133 4.77 -7.70 -0.53
CA ALA A 133 5.81 -7.96 0.45
C ALA A 133 5.32 -7.66 1.90
N PRO A 134 4.68 -8.63 2.58
CA PRO A 134 4.26 -8.49 3.97
C PRO A 134 5.45 -8.69 4.92
N GLY A 135 6.02 -7.61 5.44
CA GLY A 135 7.16 -7.63 6.35
C GLY A 135 6.75 -7.65 7.83
N GLY A 136 7.38 -8.50 8.65
CA GLY A 136 7.30 -8.47 10.11
C GLY A 136 5.87 -8.47 10.69
N GLY A 137 4.93 -9.12 10.02
CA GLY A 137 3.50 -9.07 10.30
C GLY A 137 3.06 -9.67 11.66
N GLY A 138 3.99 -10.12 12.50
CA GLY A 138 3.81 -10.68 13.84
C GLY A 138 2.45 -11.35 14.08
N HIS A 139 2.45 -12.56 14.61
CA HIS A 139 1.30 -13.32 15.15
C HIS A 139 -0.10 -13.11 14.52
N ALA A 140 -0.26 -13.20 13.21
CA ALA A 140 -1.45 -13.85 12.74
C ALA A 140 -1.18 -15.35 12.99
N THR A 141 -1.88 -15.97 13.91
CA THR A 141 -1.79 -17.44 14.05
C THR A 141 -2.12 -18.04 12.69
N GLU A 142 -1.44 -19.10 12.28
CA GLU A 142 -1.74 -19.86 11.05
C GLU A 142 -3.25 -20.08 10.87
N LYS A 143 -3.96 -20.30 11.97
CA LYS A 143 -5.40 -20.41 12.04
C LYS A 143 -6.15 -19.18 11.51
N ARG A 144 -5.69 -17.96 11.79
CA ARG A 144 -6.33 -16.73 11.31
C ARG A 144 -6.05 -16.47 9.82
N ILE A 145 -4.86 -16.79 9.35
CA ILE A 145 -4.50 -16.65 7.93
C ILE A 145 -5.30 -17.66 7.10
N SER A 146 -5.40 -18.91 7.57
CA SER A 146 -6.18 -19.94 6.87
C SER A 146 -7.69 -19.68 6.91
N GLU A 147 -8.23 -19.17 8.01
CA GLU A 147 -9.65 -18.80 8.10
C GLU A 147 -10.00 -17.58 7.23
N GLU A 148 -9.12 -16.58 7.13
CA GLU A 148 -9.31 -15.41 6.27
C GLU A 148 -9.05 -15.74 4.79
N GLY A 149 -8.04 -16.56 4.47
CA GLY A 149 -7.73 -17.02 3.11
C GLY A 149 -8.77 -18.00 2.57
N GLY A 150 -9.25 -18.94 3.39
CA GLY A 150 -10.28 -19.91 3.00
C GLY A 150 -11.62 -19.24 2.66
N ARG A 151 -12.03 -18.22 3.39
CA ARG A 151 -13.30 -17.50 3.13
C ARG A 151 -13.29 -16.67 1.83
N GLU A 152 -12.14 -16.31 1.32
CA GLU A 152 -12.01 -15.54 0.08
C GLU A 152 -11.71 -16.44 -1.12
N SER A 153 -11.03 -17.59 -0.94
CA SER A 153 -10.82 -18.58 -2.02
C SER A 153 -12.14 -19.20 -2.50
N ASP A 154 -13.15 -19.30 -1.63
CA ASP A 154 -14.47 -19.80 -1.98
C ASP A 154 -15.30 -18.80 -2.83
N LYS A 155 -14.75 -17.60 -3.10
CA LYS A 155 -15.41 -16.56 -3.91
C LYS A 155 -14.73 -16.33 -5.27
N LEU A 156 -13.68 -17.08 -5.59
CA LEU A 156 -12.99 -17.08 -6.88
C LEU A 156 -13.42 -18.26 -7.72
#